data_20dd192f228e6713d72aa371ee5d99ad
#
_entry.id   20dd192f228e6713d72aa371ee5d99ad
#
_cell.length_a   1.000
_cell.length_b   1.000
_cell.length_c   1.000
_cell.angle_alpha   90.00
_cell.angle_beta   90.00
_cell.angle_gamma   90.00
#
_symmetry.space_group_name_H-M   'P 1'
#
loop_
_entity.id
_entity.type
_entity.pdbx_description
1 polymer ?
#
loop_
_entity_poly.entity_id
_entity_poly.type
_entity_poly.pdbx_seq_one_letter_code
_entity_poly.pdbx_strand_id
1 'polypeptide(L)' 'MDKLKILVVDDESRMRKLVRDFLEREGYAVLEAGDGMEAMDIFYEEKDFGFFN' A
#
# COMPACT_ATOMS: atom_id res chain seq x y z
N MET A 1 -0.74 -12.29 -15.79
CA MET A 1 0.20 -12.19 -14.66
C MET A 1 -0.42 -11.42 -13.53
N ASP A 2 -0.22 -11.90 -12.33
CA ASP A 2 -0.77 -11.22 -11.16
C ASP A 2 -0.02 -9.92 -10.90
N LYS A 3 -0.75 -8.92 -10.45
CA LYS A 3 -0.14 -7.66 -10.06
C LYS A 3 0.63 -7.83 -8.76
N LEU A 4 1.76 -7.15 -8.67
CA LEU A 4 2.46 -7.05 -7.41
C LEU A 4 1.65 -6.14 -6.48
N LYS A 5 1.60 -6.50 -5.22
CA LYS A 5 0.91 -5.73 -4.19
C LYS A 5 1.90 -4.86 -3.46
N ILE A 6 1.54 -3.61 -3.25
CA ILE A 6 2.38 -2.67 -2.51
C ILE A 6 1.54 -2.07 -1.39
N LEU A 7 2.09 -2.11 -0.19
CA LEU A 7 1.45 -1.47 0.96
C LEU A 7 2.04 -0.07 1.13
N VAL A 8 1.16 0.92 1.05
CA VAL A 8 1.54 2.32 1.25
C VAL A 8 1.14 2.73 2.66
N VAL A 9 2.13 3.09 3.46
CA VAL A 9 1.92 3.50 4.85
C VAL A 9 2.25 4.98 4.98
N ASP A 10 1.25 5.79 5.27
CA ASP A 10 1.44 7.22 5.41
C ASP A 10 0.25 7.78 6.18
N ASP A 11 0.51 8.61 7.18
CA ASP A 11 -0.54 9.22 7.98
C ASP A 11 -1.26 10.36 7.26
N GLU A 12 -0.71 10.84 6.16
CA GLU A 12 -1.33 11.89 5.37
C GLU A 12 -2.12 11.30 4.21
N SER A 13 -3.45 11.36 4.32
CA SER A 13 -4.32 10.69 3.35
C SER A 13 -4.16 11.21 1.93
N ARG A 14 -3.89 12.50 1.77
CA ARG A 14 -3.71 13.09 0.44
C ARG A 14 -2.47 12.54 -0.25
N MET A 15 -1.37 12.49 0.49
CA MET A 15 -0.13 11.96 -0.06
C MET A 15 -0.29 10.48 -0.37
N ARG A 16 -0.93 9.75 0.55
CA ARG A 16 -1.17 8.32 0.36
C ARG A 16 -1.96 8.06 -0.92
N LYS A 17 -2.99 8.89 -1.17
CA LYS A 17 -3.79 8.75 -2.38
C LYS A 17 -2.98 9.04 -3.64
N LEU A 18 -2.13 10.05 -3.60
CA LEU A 18 -1.30 10.37 -4.75
C LEU A 18 -0.35 9.22 -5.09
N VAL A 19 0.28 8.66 -4.08
CA VAL A 19 1.19 7.53 -4.27
C VAL A 19 0.41 6.33 -4.80
N ARG A 20 -0.76 6.06 -4.23
CA ARG A 20 -1.60 4.97 -4.70
C ARG A 20 -1.96 5.13 -6.17
N ASP A 21 -2.42 6.32 -6.56
CA ASP A 21 -2.83 6.58 -7.94
C ASP A 21 -1.65 6.36 -8.89
N PHE A 22 -0.47 6.82 -8.50
CA PHE A 22 0.73 6.62 -9.29
C PHE A 22 1.05 5.13 -9.45
N LEU A 23 1.05 4.41 -8.33
CA LEU A 23 1.41 2.99 -8.35
C LEU A 23 0.39 2.15 -9.13
N GLU A 24 -0.89 2.47 -8.97
CA GLU A 24 -1.93 1.77 -9.73
C GLU A 24 -1.78 2.00 -11.24
N ARG A 25 -1.38 3.21 -11.60
CA ARG A 25 -1.14 3.53 -13.00
C ARG A 25 0.03 2.75 -13.56
N GLU A 26 1.00 2.42 -12.70
CA GLU A 26 2.16 1.62 -13.09
C GLU A 26 1.89 0.12 -13.06
N GLY A 27 0.69 -0.28 -12.72
CA GLY A 27 0.28 -1.68 -12.77
C GLY A 27 0.36 -2.45 -11.47
N TYR A 28 0.54 -1.75 -10.34
CA TYR A 28 0.58 -2.40 -9.04
C TYR A 28 -0.80 -2.42 -8.39
N ALA A 29 -1.05 -3.44 -7.59
CA ALA A 29 -2.19 -3.43 -6.68
C ALA A 29 -1.74 -2.74 -5.39
N VAL A 30 -2.58 -1.86 -4.86
CA VAL A 30 -2.18 -1.03 -3.72
C VAL A 30 -3.07 -1.29 -2.51
N LEU A 31 -2.42 -1.50 -1.38
CA LEU A 31 -3.07 -1.55 -0.07
C LEU A 31 -2.65 -0.28 0.68
N GLU A 32 -3.53 0.26 1.50
CA GLU A 32 -3.24 1.49 2.22
C GLU A 32 -3.35 1.29 3.71
N ALA A 33 -2.45 1.94 4.44
CA ALA A 33 -2.50 1.99 5.89
C ALA A 33 -2.18 3.41 6.33
N GLY A 34 -2.93 3.91 7.28
CA GLY A 34 -2.74 5.26 7.81
C GLY A 34 -1.71 5.33 8.93
N ASP A 35 -1.35 4.20 9.51
CA ASP A 35 -0.37 4.13 10.58
C ASP A 35 0.23 2.74 10.66
N GLY A 36 1.16 2.59 11.61
CA GLY A 36 1.87 1.31 11.76
C GLY A 36 1.00 0.17 12.24
N MET A 37 -0.04 0.46 13.02
CA MET A 37 -0.94 -0.59 13.51
C MET A 37 -1.76 -1.16 12.36
N GLU A 38 -2.32 -0.28 11.53
CA GLU A 38 -3.04 -0.74 10.34
C GLU A 38 -2.11 -1.52 9.43
N ALA A 39 -0.87 -1.05 9.27
CA ALA A 39 0.11 -1.74 8.45
C ALA A 39 0.37 -3.15 8.95
N MET A 40 0.48 -3.31 10.26
CA MET A 40 0.71 -4.62 10.86
C MET A 40 -0.48 -5.55 10.66
N ASP A 41 -1.69 -5.03 10.79
CA ASP A 41 -2.89 -5.82 10.56
C ASP A 41 -2.91 -6.35 9.12
N ILE A 42 -2.59 -5.48 8.18
CA ILE A 42 -2.54 -5.86 6.77
C ILE A 42 -1.42 -6.87 6.53
N PHE A 43 -0.28 -6.65 7.18
CA PHE A 43 0.86 -7.55 7.05
C PHE A 43 0.51 -8.97 7.48
N TYR A 44 -0.25 -9.11 8.55
CA TYR A 44 -0.66 -10.44 9.02
C TYR A 44 -1.66 -11.11 8.10
N GLU A 45 -2.49 -10.34 7.43
CA GLU A 45 -3.49 -10.89 6.50
C GLU A 45 -2.92 -11.15 5.12
N GLU A 46 -2.07 -10.23 4.65
CA GLU A 46 -1.47 -10.30 3.31
C GLU A 46 0.03 -10.44 3.47
N LYS A 47 0.60 -11.51 2.96
CA LYS A 47 2.02 -11.80 3.18
C LYS A 47 2.90 -11.57 1.97
N ASP A 48 2.29 -11.29 0.84
CA ASP A 48 3.00 -11.26 -0.44
C ASP A 48 2.90 -9.88 -1.08
N PHE A 49 3.60 -8.92 -0.48
CA PHE A 49 3.57 -7.54 -0.97
C PHE A 49 4.87 -6.81 -0.65
N GLY A 50 5.09 -5.69 -1.36
CA GLY A 50 6.17 -4.77 -1.05
C GLY A 50 5.66 -3.62 -0.19
N PHE A 51 6.59 -2.83 0.33
CA PHE A 51 6.28 -1.66 1.13
C PHE A 51 6.64 -0.39 0.40
N PHE A 52 5.84 0.64 0.63
CA PHE A 52 6.16 2.00 0.27
C PHE A 52 5.82 2.88 1.46
N ASN A 53 6.78 3.68 1.87
CA ASN A 53 6.64 4.49 3.08
C ASN A 53 6.94 5.95 2.76
#